data_a0f366169027139f83b64fddaadd24bf
#
_entry.id   a0f366169027139f83b64fddaadd24bf
#
_cell.length_a   1.000
_cell.length_b   1.000
_cell.length_c   1.000
_cell.angle_alpha   90.00
_cell.angle_beta   90.00
_cell.angle_gamma   90.00
#
_symmetry.space_group_name_H-M   'P 1'
#
loop_
_entity.id
_entity.type
_entity.pdbx_description
1 polymer ?
#
loop_
_entity_poly.entity_id
_entity_poly.type
_entity_poly.pdbx_seq_one_letter_code
_entity_poly.pdbx_strand_id
1 'polypeptide(L)'
;QKPSVQAVINKINIECKNKNITPPGKNTVRNRIHKLSEYDVLRKRGNKSLARTLYKPTPGKFVAEYPMQLIEIDHTPVDLILVDDQHRKPIGKPWITVAIDIYSRMIVGYYLSLNAPSVTSVAMCISNTVLPKDELLLKLDIDSNWDVWGFPETIHVDNGADFRADAIKHAGLLHGINIEFRPVG
;
A
#
# COMPACT_ATOMS: atom_id res chain seq x y z
N GLN A 1 -1.95 -22.57 21.21
CA GLN A 1 -2.33 -21.77 22.39
C GLN A 1 -1.16 -20.87 22.82
N LYS A 2 -1.43 -19.62 23.10
CA LYS A 2 -0.40 -18.66 23.54
C LYS A 2 -0.03 -18.97 24.99
N PRO A 3 1.26 -19.21 25.33
CA PRO A 3 1.64 -19.48 26.70
C PRO A 3 1.34 -18.27 27.61
N SER A 4 0.74 -18.52 28.76
CA SER A 4 0.56 -17.49 29.79
C SER A 4 1.91 -17.11 30.42
N VAL A 5 2.00 -15.93 31.02
CA VAL A 5 3.20 -15.50 31.76
C VAL A 5 3.59 -16.53 32.83
N GLN A 6 2.60 -17.14 33.47
CA GLN A 6 2.82 -18.20 34.49
C GLN A 6 3.41 -19.45 33.85
N ALA A 7 2.97 -19.85 32.66
CA ALA A 7 3.54 -21.00 31.95
C ALA A 7 5.03 -20.78 31.59
N VAL A 8 5.40 -19.58 31.22
CA VAL A 8 6.79 -19.20 30.96
C VAL A 8 7.62 -19.29 32.23
N ILE A 9 7.12 -18.75 33.35
CA ILE A 9 7.79 -18.83 34.66
C ILE A 9 8.02 -20.29 35.05
N ASN A 10 7.00 -21.12 34.93
CA ASN A 10 7.11 -22.54 35.27
C ASN A 10 8.15 -23.28 34.42
N LYS A 11 8.19 -22.98 33.10
CA LYS A 11 9.19 -23.55 32.20
C LYS A 11 10.61 -23.14 32.58
N ILE A 12 10.84 -21.85 32.91
CA ILE A 12 12.14 -21.34 33.35
C ILE A 12 12.57 -22.05 34.66
N ASN A 13 11.65 -22.23 35.62
CA ASN A 13 11.95 -22.90 36.86
C ASN A 13 12.37 -24.38 36.64
N ILE A 14 11.70 -25.09 35.74
CA ILE A 14 12.05 -26.47 35.38
C ILE A 14 13.45 -26.52 34.75
N GLU A 15 13.73 -25.61 33.78
CA GLU A 15 15.05 -25.59 33.13
C GLU A 15 16.18 -25.21 34.10
N CYS A 16 15.95 -24.28 35.03
CA CYS A 16 16.90 -23.93 36.06
C CYS A 16 17.19 -25.09 37.00
N LYS A 17 16.13 -25.82 37.38
CA LYS A 17 16.26 -27.02 38.22
C LYS A 17 17.08 -28.11 37.52
N ASN A 18 16.84 -28.34 36.24
CA ASN A 18 17.56 -29.35 35.45
C ASN A 18 19.06 -29.00 35.28
N LYS A 19 19.39 -27.70 35.34
CA LYS A 19 20.77 -27.20 35.21
C LYS A 19 21.45 -26.90 36.57
N ASN A 20 20.80 -27.21 37.69
CA ASN A 20 21.25 -26.85 39.03
C ASN A 20 21.57 -25.36 39.22
N ILE A 21 20.77 -24.47 38.61
CA ILE A 21 20.89 -23.01 38.69
C ILE A 21 19.73 -22.47 39.54
N THR A 22 20.00 -21.47 40.39
CA THR A 22 18.96 -20.81 41.17
C THR A 22 17.97 -20.07 40.23
N PRO A 23 16.65 -20.36 40.24
CA PRO A 23 15.71 -19.70 39.35
C PRO A 23 15.54 -18.25 39.70
N PRO A 24 15.35 -17.37 38.70
CA PRO A 24 15.09 -15.95 38.92
C PRO A 24 13.73 -15.73 39.59
N GLY A 25 13.60 -14.69 40.40
CA GLY A 25 12.35 -14.32 41.04
C GLY A 25 11.23 -14.09 40.03
N LYS A 26 9.98 -14.43 40.38
CA LYS A 26 8.79 -14.26 39.50
C LYS A 26 8.65 -12.83 38.96
N ASN A 27 8.92 -11.81 39.79
CA ASN A 27 8.86 -10.41 39.38
C ASN A 27 9.96 -10.01 38.38
N THR A 28 11.15 -10.61 38.50
CA THR A 28 12.23 -10.42 37.53
C THR A 28 11.85 -10.93 36.15
N VAL A 29 11.22 -12.11 36.09
CA VAL A 29 10.74 -12.66 34.82
C VAL A 29 9.63 -11.80 34.24
N ARG A 30 8.64 -11.37 35.04
CA ARG A 30 7.56 -10.46 34.61
C ARG A 30 8.11 -9.16 34.05
N ASN A 31 9.03 -8.51 34.77
CA ASN A 31 9.63 -7.26 34.34
C ASN A 31 10.42 -7.39 33.01
N ARG A 32 11.11 -8.52 32.81
CA ARG A 32 11.76 -8.80 31.53
C ARG A 32 10.78 -9.01 30.40
N ILE A 33 9.66 -9.70 30.65
CA ILE A 33 8.60 -9.89 29.65
C ILE A 33 7.97 -8.54 29.27
N HIS A 34 7.71 -7.66 30.26
CA HIS A 34 7.17 -6.31 30.00
C HIS A 34 8.14 -5.38 29.26
N LYS A 35 9.44 -5.61 29.37
CA LYS A 35 10.47 -4.85 28.61
C LYS A 35 10.67 -5.34 27.17
N LEU A 36 10.06 -6.47 26.77
CA LEU A 36 10.10 -6.91 25.38
C LEU A 36 9.31 -5.94 24.53
N SER A 37 9.87 -5.52 23.39
CA SER A 37 9.15 -4.66 22.46
C SER A 37 7.90 -5.38 21.95
N GLU A 38 6.79 -4.66 21.88
CA GLU A 38 5.52 -5.22 21.39
C GLU A 38 5.66 -5.75 19.94
N TYR A 39 6.51 -5.11 19.14
CA TYR A 39 6.89 -5.57 17.82
C TYR A 39 7.48 -6.99 17.85
N ASP A 40 8.47 -7.26 18.70
CA ASP A 40 9.11 -8.56 18.80
C ASP A 40 8.16 -9.64 19.34
N VAL A 41 7.31 -9.25 20.27
CA VAL A 41 6.28 -10.13 20.82
C VAL A 41 5.29 -10.55 19.73
N LEU A 42 4.77 -9.62 18.95
CA LEU A 42 3.85 -9.91 17.84
C LEU A 42 4.53 -10.73 16.74
N ARG A 43 5.75 -10.37 16.36
CA ARG A 43 6.52 -11.06 15.32
C ARG A 43 6.79 -12.52 15.68
N LYS A 44 7.24 -12.80 16.92
CA LYS A 44 7.51 -14.15 17.42
C LYS A 44 6.25 -14.97 17.64
N ARG A 45 5.09 -14.33 17.83
CA ARG A 45 3.78 -14.97 17.95
C ARG A 45 3.13 -15.33 16.61
N GLY A 46 3.84 -15.20 15.50
CA GLY A 46 3.37 -15.55 14.16
C GLY A 46 2.64 -14.44 13.41
N ASN A 47 2.34 -13.31 14.05
CA ASN A 47 1.65 -12.17 13.43
C ASN A 47 2.64 -11.18 12.81
N LYS A 48 3.51 -11.67 11.90
CA LYS A 48 4.56 -10.84 11.27
C LYS A 48 4.01 -9.65 10.48
N SER A 49 2.91 -9.84 9.75
CA SER A 49 2.27 -8.76 8.99
C SER A 49 1.71 -7.68 9.91
N LEU A 50 0.96 -8.08 10.94
CA LEU A 50 0.40 -7.15 11.92
C LEU A 50 1.49 -6.39 12.70
N ALA A 51 2.58 -7.07 13.09
CA ALA A 51 3.72 -6.42 13.73
C ALA A 51 4.34 -5.35 12.82
N ARG A 52 4.49 -5.64 11.53
CA ARG A 52 4.99 -4.67 10.55
C ARG A 52 4.05 -3.48 10.40
N THR A 53 2.75 -3.72 10.30
CA THR A 53 1.75 -2.66 10.11
C THR A 53 1.68 -1.71 11.31
N LEU A 54 1.74 -2.24 12.55
CA LEU A 54 1.56 -1.44 13.76
C LEU A 54 2.85 -0.72 14.22
N TYR A 55 4.02 -1.31 13.99
CA TYR A 55 5.27 -0.85 14.60
C TYR A 55 6.38 -0.50 13.61
N LYS A 56 6.19 -0.70 12.29
CA LYS A 56 7.12 -0.12 11.33
C LYS A 56 6.99 1.40 11.38
N PRO A 57 8.10 2.13 11.47
CA PRO A 57 8.04 3.57 11.29
C PRO A 57 7.39 3.83 9.93
N THR A 58 6.29 4.57 9.93
CA THR A 58 5.72 5.10 8.70
C THR A 58 6.80 6.00 8.10
N PRO A 59 7.29 5.74 6.90
CA PRO A 59 8.17 6.69 6.22
C PRO A 59 7.48 8.05 6.26
N GLY A 60 8.26 9.13 6.41
CA GLY A 60 7.71 10.47 6.57
C GLY A 60 6.58 10.72 5.57
N LYS A 61 5.52 11.39 6.00
CA LYS A 61 4.42 11.75 5.09
C LYS A 61 5.04 12.55 3.93
N PHE A 62 4.81 12.07 2.72
CA PHE A 62 5.02 12.92 1.56
C PHE A 62 4.14 14.16 1.73
N VAL A 63 4.76 15.33 1.73
CA VAL A 63 4.07 16.60 1.85
C VAL A 63 4.20 17.28 0.50
N ALA A 64 3.08 17.55 -0.13
CA ALA A 64 2.99 18.40 -1.29
C ALA A 64 2.49 19.78 -0.85
N GLU A 65 2.97 20.84 -1.47
CA GLU A 65 2.64 22.24 -1.13
C GLU A 65 1.51 22.78 -2.01
N TYR A 66 1.26 22.17 -3.16
CA TYR A 66 0.23 22.57 -4.12
C TYR A 66 -0.26 21.37 -4.96
N PRO A 67 -1.43 21.50 -5.63
CA PRO A 67 -1.97 20.43 -6.44
C PRO A 67 -1.04 20.04 -7.59
N MET A 68 -1.00 18.74 -7.93
CA MET A 68 -0.18 18.17 -9.01
C MET A 68 1.34 18.24 -8.79
N GLN A 69 1.82 18.71 -7.64
CA GLN A 69 3.23 18.61 -7.28
C GLN A 69 3.68 17.17 -7.12
N LEU A 70 2.86 16.37 -6.45
CA LEU A 70 3.14 14.97 -6.20
C LEU A 70 1.85 14.14 -6.32
N ILE A 71 1.84 13.20 -7.22
CA ILE A 71 0.78 12.21 -7.33
C ILE A 71 1.29 10.81 -6.98
N GLU A 72 0.42 9.99 -6.44
CA GLU A 72 0.70 8.58 -6.14
C GLU A 72 -0.15 7.70 -7.03
N ILE A 73 0.48 6.71 -7.70
CA ILE A 73 -0.23 5.73 -8.56
C ILE A 73 -0.11 4.35 -7.93
N ASP A 74 -1.26 3.67 -7.83
CA ASP A 74 -1.33 2.31 -7.30
C ASP A 74 -2.39 1.49 -8.04
N HIS A 75 -2.31 0.15 -7.92
CA HIS A 75 -3.22 -0.80 -8.51
C HIS A 75 -3.98 -1.56 -7.43
N THR A 76 -5.29 -1.71 -7.62
CA THR A 76 -6.09 -2.53 -6.71
C THR A 76 -7.16 -3.32 -7.47
N PRO A 77 -7.43 -4.58 -7.10
CA PRO A 77 -8.59 -5.29 -7.64
C PRO A 77 -9.87 -4.64 -7.08
N VAL A 78 -10.84 -4.42 -7.95
CA VAL A 78 -12.17 -3.93 -7.54
C VAL A 78 -12.97 -5.09 -6.97
N ASP A 79 -13.55 -4.91 -5.79
CA ASP A 79 -14.31 -6.00 -5.13
C ASP A 79 -15.75 -6.11 -5.65
N LEU A 80 -15.86 -6.30 -6.97
CA LEU A 80 -17.10 -6.65 -7.65
C LEU A 80 -16.82 -7.59 -8.82
N ILE A 81 -17.82 -8.36 -9.21
CA ILE A 81 -17.75 -9.29 -10.33
C ILE A 81 -18.56 -8.71 -11.48
N LEU A 82 -17.89 -8.49 -12.61
CA LEU A 82 -18.55 -8.11 -13.85
C LEU A 82 -19.20 -9.35 -14.49
N VAL A 83 -20.35 -9.13 -15.11
CA VAL A 83 -21.09 -10.16 -15.83
C VAL A 83 -21.35 -9.71 -17.27
N ASP A 84 -21.48 -10.65 -18.20
CA ASP A 84 -21.85 -10.35 -19.58
C ASP A 84 -23.32 -9.88 -19.67
N ASP A 85 -23.61 -9.07 -20.68
CA ASP A 85 -24.89 -8.43 -20.82
C ASP A 85 -26.00 -9.41 -21.29
N GLN A 86 -25.63 -10.48 -22.00
CA GLN A 86 -26.60 -11.39 -22.61
C GLN A 86 -27.06 -12.50 -21.67
N HIS A 87 -26.10 -13.16 -21.00
CA HIS A 87 -26.36 -14.37 -20.19
C HIS A 87 -26.10 -14.16 -18.70
N ARG A 88 -25.64 -12.96 -18.29
CA ARG A 88 -25.30 -12.62 -16.91
C ARG A 88 -24.24 -13.56 -16.30
N LYS A 89 -23.41 -14.17 -17.14
CA LYS A 89 -22.31 -15.03 -16.70
C LYS A 89 -21.14 -14.18 -16.19
N PRO A 90 -20.43 -14.60 -15.13
CA PRO A 90 -19.32 -13.86 -14.60
C PRO A 90 -18.16 -13.83 -15.61
N ILE A 91 -17.69 -12.62 -15.92
CA ILE A 91 -16.51 -12.35 -16.75
C ILE A 91 -15.25 -12.32 -15.90
N GLY A 92 -15.31 -11.67 -14.72
CA GLY A 92 -14.17 -11.55 -13.81
C GLY A 92 -14.25 -10.32 -12.90
N LYS A 93 -13.22 -10.16 -12.08
CA LYS A 93 -13.03 -8.96 -11.26
C LYS A 93 -12.13 -7.97 -12.02
N PRO A 94 -12.56 -6.71 -12.19
CA PRO A 94 -11.71 -5.70 -12.82
C PRO A 94 -10.58 -5.23 -11.88
N TRP A 95 -9.54 -4.72 -12.48
CA TRP A 95 -8.48 -3.98 -11.81
C TRP A 95 -8.66 -2.49 -12.08
N ILE A 96 -8.42 -1.68 -11.06
CA ILE A 96 -8.34 -0.24 -11.19
C ILE A 96 -6.90 0.22 -10.89
N THR A 97 -6.38 1.06 -11.78
CA THR A 97 -5.17 1.84 -11.54
C THR A 97 -5.63 3.25 -11.21
N VAL A 98 -5.22 3.80 -10.10
CA VAL A 98 -5.68 5.11 -9.62
C VAL A 98 -4.48 6.03 -9.39
N ALA A 99 -4.60 7.26 -9.84
CA ALA A 99 -3.69 8.36 -9.53
C ALA A 99 -4.35 9.31 -8.53
N ILE A 100 -3.71 9.55 -7.40
CA ILE A 100 -4.20 10.42 -6.32
C ILE A 100 -3.22 11.56 -6.13
N ASP A 101 -3.71 12.79 -6.17
CA ASP A 101 -2.93 13.96 -5.79
C ASP A 101 -2.72 14.02 -4.28
N ILE A 102 -1.49 14.13 -3.85
CA ILE A 102 -1.13 14.08 -2.42
C ILE A 102 -1.58 15.34 -1.68
N TYR A 103 -1.60 16.48 -2.36
CA TYR A 103 -2.04 17.76 -1.75
C TYR A 103 -3.56 17.81 -1.54
N SER A 104 -4.32 17.68 -2.62
CA SER A 104 -5.78 17.81 -2.59
C SER A 104 -6.51 16.55 -2.14
N ARG A 105 -5.86 15.41 -2.20
CA ARG A 105 -6.43 14.07 -1.98
C ARG A 105 -7.47 13.67 -3.04
N MET A 106 -7.56 14.41 -4.12
CA MET A 106 -8.43 14.08 -5.24
C MET A 106 -7.85 12.96 -6.09
N ILE A 107 -8.72 12.15 -6.64
CA ILE A 107 -8.36 11.24 -7.73
C ILE A 107 -8.19 12.12 -8.99
N VAL A 108 -7.01 12.12 -9.56
CA VAL A 108 -6.66 12.93 -10.74
C VAL A 108 -6.67 12.12 -12.02
N GLY A 109 -6.59 10.80 -11.92
CA GLY A 109 -6.67 9.90 -13.06
C GLY A 109 -7.00 8.47 -12.64
N TYR A 110 -7.53 7.70 -13.59
CA TYR A 110 -7.80 6.29 -13.39
C TYR A 110 -7.76 5.51 -14.70
N TYR A 111 -7.61 4.20 -14.58
CA TYR A 111 -7.79 3.24 -15.67
C TYR A 111 -8.39 1.94 -15.15
N LEU A 112 -9.45 1.45 -15.80
CA LEU A 112 -10.12 0.20 -15.47
C LEU A 112 -9.81 -0.85 -16.54
N SER A 113 -9.49 -2.07 -16.12
CA SER A 113 -9.22 -3.19 -17.01
C SER A 113 -9.62 -4.52 -16.38
N LEU A 114 -10.04 -5.47 -17.22
CA LEU A 114 -10.17 -6.88 -16.81
C LEU A 114 -8.82 -7.61 -16.78
N ASN A 115 -7.82 -7.06 -17.45
CA ASN A 115 -6.47 -7.61 -17.43
C ASN A 115 -5.74 -7.20 -16.16
N ALA A 116 -4.81 -8.04 -15.72
CA ALA A 116 -3.91 -7.70 -14.61
C ALA A 116 -3.14 -6.40 -14.90
N PRO A 117 -2.72 -5.66 -13.87
CA PRO A 117 -1.92 -4.45 -14.02
C PRO A 117 -0.69 -4.66 -14.91
N SER A 118 -0.37 -3.65 -15.68
CA SER A 118 0.73 -3.65 -16.64
C SER A 118 1.23 -2.23 -16.91
N VAL A 119 2.34 -2.11 -17.64
CA VAL A 119 2.86 -0.84 -18.16
C VAL A 119 1.76 -0.03 -18.88
N THR A 120 0.90 -0.72 -19.64
CA THR A 120 -0.23 -0.09 -20.33
C THR A 120 -1.23 0.52 -19.35
N SER A 121 -1.54 -0.16 -18.25
CA SER A 121 -2.44 0.35 -17.21
C SER A 121 -1.91 1.65 -16.61
N VAL A 122 -0.61 1.72 -16.35
CA VAL A 122 0.06 2.93 -15.83
C VAL A 122 0.01 4.05 -16.87
N ALA A 123 0.38 3.76 -18.12
CA ALA A 123 0.40 4.75 -19.21
C ALA A 123 -1.00 5.33 -19.45
N MET A 124 -2.04 4.49 -19.46
CA MET A 124 -3.43 4.94 -19.63
C MET A 124 -3.92 5.77 -18.44
N CYS A 125 -3.52 5.40 -17.22
CA CYS A 125 -3.82 6.18 -16.03
C CYS A 125 -3.14 7.56 -16.07
N ILE A 126 -1.86 7.64 -16.46
CA ILE A 126 -1.14 8.91 -16.63
C ILE A 126 -1.80 9.76 -17.74
N SER A 127 -2.13 9.17 -18.88
CA SER A 127 -2.83 9.89 -19.95
C SER A 127 -4.16 10.46 -19.47
N ASN A 128 -4.93 9.67 -18.70
CA ASN A 128 -6.17 10.15 -18.10
C ASN A 128 -5.91 11.25 -17.06
N THR A 129 -4.81 11.21 -16.30
CA THR A 129 -4.42 12.25 -15.34
C THR A 129 -4.16 13.60 -16.04
N VAL A 130 -3.50 13.57 -17.19
CA VAL A 130 -3.09 14.79 -17.92
C VAL A 130 -4.26 15.47 -18.62
N LEU A 131 -5.22 14.70 -19.10
CA LEU A 131 -6.34 15.22 -19.89
C LEU A 131 -7.46 15.79 -19.01
N PRO A 132 -8.15 16.87 -19.44
CA PRO A 132 -9.36 17.34 -18.80
C PRO A 132 -10.46 16.27 -18.85
N LYS A 133 -11.39 16.31 -17.89
CA LYS A 133 -12.39 15.27 -17.70
C LYS A 133 -13.79 15.64 -18.23
N ASP A 134 -13.93 16.85 -18.81
CA ASP A 134 -15.23 17.36 -19.26
C ASP A 134 -15.95 16.43 -20.24
N GLU A 135 -15.22 15.93 -21.25
CA GLU A 135 -15.78 14.97 -22.20
C GLU A 135 -16.18 13.63 -21.56
N LEU A 136 -15.41 13.19 -20.56
CA LEU A 136 -15.70 11.97 -19.82
C LEU A 136 -16.97 12.13 -18.99
N LEU A 137 -17.11 13.24 -18.27
CA LEU A 137 -18.29 13.56 -17.48
C LEU A 137 -19.54 13.65 -18.34
N LEU A 138 -19.44 14.32 -19.50
CA LEU A 138 -20.52 14.38 -20.47
C LEU A 138 -20.94 13.00 -21.00
N LYS A 139 -19.99 12.14 -21.34
CA LYS A 139 -20.27 10.76 -21.79
C LYS A 139 -20.96 9.89 -20.74
N LEU A 140 -20.68 10.14 -19.47
CA LEU A 140 -21.24 9.40 -18.34
C LEU A 140 -22.52 10.03 -17.78
N ASP A 141 -22.98 11.13 -18.37
CA ASP A 141 -24.14 11.91 -17.89
C ASP A 141 -24.00 12.31 -16.41
N ILE A 142 -22.79 12.74 -16.03
CA ILE A 142 -22.46 13.17 -14.67
C ILE A 142 -22.41 14.68 -14.64
N ASP A 143 -23.33 15.28 -13.89
CA ASP A 143 -23.34 16.73 -13.60
C ASP A 143 -22.42 17.01 -12.39
N SER A 144 -21.13 17.18 -12.66
CA SER A 144 -20.11 17.46 -11.67
C SER A 144 -18.89 18.10 -12.31
N ASN A 145 -18.00 18.68 -11.47
CA ASN A 145 -16.72 19.22 -11.91
C ASN A 145 -15.58 18.31 -11.45
N TRP A 146 -14.59 18.15 -12.34
CA TRP A 146 -13.33 17.46 -12.03
C TRP A 146 -12.16 18.37 -12.41
N ASP A 147 -11.85 19.30 -11.52
CA ASP A 147 -11.00 20.46 -11.82
C ASP A 147 -9.48 20.19 -11.73
N VAL A 148 -9.08 19.02 -11.18
CA VAL A 148 -7.65 18.68 -11.00
C VAL A 148 -7.19 17.75 -12.12
N TRP A 149 -6.39 18.28 -13.04
CA TRP A 149 -5.79 17.55 -14.16
C TRP A 149 -4.54 18.29 -14.65
N GLY A 150 -3.71 17.64 -15.45
CA GLY A 150 -2.50 18.20 -16.02
C GLY A 150 -1.27 17.35 -15.82
N PHE A 151 -0.10 17.88 -16.16
CA PHE A 151 1.18 17.21 -15.94
C PHE A 151 1.60 17.34 -14.48
N PRO A 152 1.78 16.24 -13.73
CA PRO A 152 2.34 16.30 -12.39
C PRO A 152 3.84 16.56 -12.45
N GLU A 153 4.41 17.18 -11.42
CA GLU A 153 5.86 17.33 -11.32
C GLU A 153 6.53 16.00 -10.95
N THR A 154 5.94 15.28 -10.00
CA THR A 154 6.48 14.00 -9.53
C THR A 154 5.38 12.95 -9.46
N ILE A 155 5.69 11.75 -9.94
CA ILE A 155 4.85 10.56 -9.81
C ILE A 155 5.55 9.61 -8.85
N HIS A 156 4.89 9.29 -7.74
CA HIS A 156 5.36 8.31 -6.78
C HIS A 156 4.65 6.98 -7.00
N VAL A 157 5.43 5.93 -7.20
CA VAL A 157 4.94 4.59 -7.52
C VAL A 157 5.57 3.53 -6.62
N ASP A 158 4.93 2.37 -6.52
CA ASP A 158 5.55 1.24 -5.85
C ASP A 158 6.72 0.65 -6.68
N ASN A 159 7.40 -0.36 -6.13
CA ASN A 159 8.50 -1.04 -6.81
C ASN A 159 8.04 -2.16 -7.77
N GLY A 160 6.78 -2.18 -8.20
CA GLY A 160 6.26 -3.15 -9.15
C GLY A 160 6.99 -3.13 -10.49
N ALA A 161 7.03 -4.27 -11.15
CA ALA A 161 7.68 -4.40 -12.47
C ALA A 161 7.04 -3.47 -13.50
N ASP A 162 5.73 -3.24 -13.39
CA ASP A 162 4.93 -2.41 -14.29
C ASP A 162 5.36 -0.95 -14.28
N PHE A 163 5.83 -0.46 -13.14
CA PHE A 163 6.31 0.91 -12.98
C PHE A 163 7.79 1.07 -13.33
N ARG A 164 8.58 -0.01 -13.28
CA ARG A 164 10.02 0.02 -13.59
C ARG A 164 10.33 -0.02 -15.08
N ALA A 165 9.30 -0.13 -15.93
CA ALA A 165 9.50 -0.18 -17.36
C ALA A 165 10.19 1.08 -17.87
N ASP A 166 11.23 0.91 -18.69
CA ASP A 166 11.99 2.02 -19.26
C ASP A 166 11.12 2.97 -20.09
N ALA A 167 10.03 2.46 -20.66
CA ALA A 167 9.06 3.26 -21.40
C ALA A 167 8.42 4.35 -20.52
N ILE A 168 8.05 4.05 -19.28
CA ILE A 168 7.44 5.01 -18.35
C ILE A 168 8.47 6.07 -17.93
N LYS A 169 9.69 5.65 -17.64
CA LYS A 169 10.79 6.57 -17.30
C LYS A 169 11.09 7.53 -18.45
N HIS A 170 11.18 6.98 -19.68
CA HIS A 170 11.40 7.79 -20.88
C HIS A 170 10.26 8.79 -21.13
N ALA A 171 9.02 8.35 -21.00
CA ALA A 171 7.86 9.24 -21.11
C ALA A 171 7.89 10.33 -20.04
N GLY A 172 8.22 10.00 -18.81
CA GLY A 172 8.40 10.97 -17.72
C GLY A 172 9.45 12.02 -18.07
N LEU A 173 10.64 11.61 -18.52
CA LEU A 173 11.72 12.52 -18.89
C LEU A 173 11.34 13.45 -20.05
N LEU A 174 10.63 12.94 -21.06
CA LEU A 174 10.19 13.76 -22.20
C LEU A 174 9.21 14.88 -21.83
N HIS A 175 8.42 14.65 -20.79
CA HIS A 175 7.40 15.60 -20.32
C HIS A 175 7.81 16.34 -19.05
N GLY A 176 9.07 16.20 -18.61
CA GLY A 176 9.57 16.85 -17.39
C GLY A 176 8.98 16.30 -16.09
N ILE A 177 8.45 15.08 -16.10
CA ILE A 177 7.87 14.42 -14.94
C ILE A 177 8.96 13.60 -14.25
N ASN A 178 9.17 13.82 -12.96
CA ASN A 178 10.04 13.00 -12.14
C ASN A 178 9.30 11.74 -11.66
N ILE A 179 9.92 10.56 -11.77
CA ILE A 179 9.33 9.30 -11.29
C ILE A 179 10.14 8.78 -10.13
N GLU A 180 9.51 8.70 -8.97
CA GLU A 180 10.09 8.21 -7.72
C GLU A 180 9.51 6.87 -7.32
N PHE A 181 10.38 5.95 -6.89
CA PHE A 181 9.98 4.62 -6.44
C PHE A 181 9.99 4.55 -4.93
N ARG A 182 8.98 3.90 -4.35
CA ARG A 182 8.97 3.63 -2.91
C ARG A 182 10.22 2.84 -2.51
N PRO A 183 10.88 3.17 -1.40
CA PRO A 183 11.96 2.35 -0.87
C PRO A 183 11.46 0.92 -0.62
N VAL A 184 12.27 -0.06 -1.02
CA VAL A 184 12.01 -1.46 -0.67
C VAL A 184 12.17 -1.58 0.85
N GLY A 185 11.08 -1.87 1.55
CA GLY A 185 11.06 -2.00 3.00
C GLY A 185 11.53 -3.37 3.50
#